data_5bc8f69f666c668ec791a7d3c347ce5b
#
_entry.id   5bc8f69f666c668ec791a7d3c347ce5b
#
_cell.length_a   1.000
_cell.length_b   1.000
_cell.length_c   1.000
_cell.angle_alpha   90.00
_cell.angle_beta   90.00
_cell.angle_gamma   90.00
#
_symmetry.space_group_name_H-M   'P 1'
#
loop_
_entity.id
_entity.type
_entity.pdbx_description
1 polymer ?
#
loop_
_entity_poly.entity_id
_entity_poly.type
_entity_poly.pdbx_seq_one_letter_code
_entity_poly.pdbx_strand_id
1 'polypeptide(L)'
;MQTLSAETLQGLLKNLYPEDSSADSEQLSSQLLQILLGASVNDDPTGATDLWTGADAVLITYADTVVEPGVPALRSLRQLLNNRLRPFAEVVHVLPFLTSTSDGGFAVASHDRIEPRFGDWGDLADLADGRRLMADLVLNHISASHPWVRQFLRDEEPGRSCVLEAAPDPCWDQVVRPRSSSLFTQLRGSDGPRQVWTCLLYTSDAADDLFR
;
A
#
# COMPACT_ATOMS: atom_id res chain seq x y z
N MET A 1 -0.50 -18.44 18.80
CA MET A 1 0.13 -17.52 17.83
C MET A 1 1.58 -17.94 17.66
N GLN A 2 2.02 -18.32 16.47
CA GLN A 2 3.44 -18.60 16.26
C GLN A 2 4.21 -17.31 16.36
N THR A 3 5.20 -17.26 17.24
CA THR A 3 6.09 -16.11 17.38
C THR A 3 6.86 -15.93 16.07
N LEU A 4 6.83 -14.75 15.48
CA LEU A 4 7.61 -14.45 14.29
C LEU A 4 9.10 -14.53 14.65
N SER A 5 9.80 -15.50 14.09
CA SER A 5 11.24 -15.71 14.32
C SER A 5 12.02 -15.58 13.01
N ALA A 6 13.33 -15.35 13.10
CA ALA A 6 14.21 -15.32 11.94
C ALA A 6 14.14 -16.63 11.13
N GLU A 7 14.04 -17.79 11.81
CA GLU A 7 13.89 -19.09 11.16
C GLU A 7 12.58 -19.20 10.38
N THR A 8 11.47 -18.69 10.95
CA THR A 8 10.16 -18.66 10.26
C THR A 8 10.23 -17.80 9.02
N LEU A 9 10.82 -16.60 9.12
CA LEU A 9 11.01 -15.69 7.98
C LEU A 9 11.93 -16.29 6.93
N GLN A 10 13.02 -16.92 7.33
CA GLN A 10 13.94 -17.60 6.41
C GLN A 10 13.25 -18.74 5.66
N GLY A 11 12.41 -19.54 6.35
CA GLY A 11 11.61 -20.59 5.72
C GLY A 11 10.64 -20.03 4.68
N LEU A 12 9.97 -18.93 4.97
CA LEU A 12 9.08 -18.25 4.02
C LEU A 12 9.84 -17.69 2.82
N LEU A 13 10.99 -17.02 3.04
CA LEU A 13 11.82 -16.49 1.97
C LEU A 13 12.34 -17.58 1.04
N LYS A 14 12.79 -18.72 1.57
CA LYS A 14 13.21 -19.86 0.75
C LYS A 14 12.09 -20.46 -0.10
N ASN A 15 10.85 -20.41 0.39
CA ASN A 15 9.69 -20.85 -0.40
C ASN A 15 9.33 -19.85 -1.51
N LEU A 16 9.52 -18.55 -1.28
CA LEU A 16 9.25 -17.49 -2.25
C LEU A 16 10.36 -17.35 -3.29
N TYR A 17 11.61 -17.57 -2.88
CA TYR A 17 12.81 -17.39 -3.70
C TYR A 17 13.69 -18.64 -3.65
N PRO A 18 13.26 -19.75 -4.27
CA PRO A 18 13.96 -21.04 -4.13
C PRO A 18 15.34 -21.07 -4.79
N GLU A 19 15.62 -20.15 -5.71
CA GLU A 19 16.91 -20.08 -6.44
C GLU A 19 17.94 -19.18 -5.74
N ASP A 20 17.54 -18.40 -4.72
CA ASP A 20 18.45 -17.53 -4.00
C ASP A 20 19.33 -18.30 -3.02
N SER A 21 20.56 -17.81 -2.85
CA SER A 21 21.51 -18.45 -1.96
C SER A 21 21.01 -18.43 -0.51
N SER A 22 21.35 -19.47 0.26
CA SER A 22 20.96 -19.56 1.67
C SER A 22 21.50 -18.40 2.52
N ALA A 23 22.66 -17.83 2.14
CA ALA A 23 23.26 -16.68 2.82
C ALA A 23 22.43 -15.39 2.65
N ASP A 24 21.93 -15.16 1.43
CA ASP A 24 21.11 -13.97 1.16
C ASP A 24 19.78 -14.02 1.90
N SER A 25 19.15 -15.21 1.97
CA SER A 25 17.90 -15.39 2.71
C SER A 25 18.06 -15.25 4.22
N GLU A 26 19.21 -15.61 4.79
CA GLU A 26 19.51 -15.43 6.21
C GLU A 26 19.72 -13.95 6.56
N GLN A 27 20.50 -13.23 5.74
CA GLN A 27 20.71 -11.80 5.92
C GLN A 27 19.40 -11.02 5.78
N LEU A 28 18.60 -11.33 4.77
CA LEU A 28 17.32 -10.67 4.52
C LEU A 28 16.32 -10.96 5.65
N SER A 29 16.24 -12.19 6.14
CA SER A 29 15.36 -12.55 7.27
C SER A 29 15.73 -11.78 8.54
N SER A 30 17.02 -11.61 8.80
CA SER A 30 17.52 -10.84 9.94
C SER A 30 17.21 -9.34 9.82
N GLN A 31 17.38 -8.77 8.64
CA GLN A 31 17.01 -7.36 8.37
C GLN A 31 15.50 -7.13 8.49
N LEU A 32 14.67 -8.02 7.93
CA LEU A 32 13.22 -7.92 8.06
C LEU A 32 12.78 -8.02 9.52
N LEU A 33 13.38 -8.95 10.28
CA LEU A 33 13.08 -9.08 11.69
C LEU A 33 13.45 -7.81 12.47
N GLN A 34 14.61 -7.20 12.19
CA GLN A 34 15.01 -5.94 12.80
C GLN A 34 14.04 -4.80 12.48
N ILE A 35 13.57 -4.70 11.23
CA ILE A 35 12.57 -3.71 10.83
C ILE A 35 11.25 -3.95 11.56
N LEU A 36 10.78 -5.19 11.60
CA LEU A 36 9.51 -5.56 12.22
C LEU A 36 9.53 -5.42 13.75
N LEU A 37 10.64 -5.74 14.41
CA LEU A 37 10.80 -5.59 15.86
C LEU A 37 11.24 -4.18 16.25
N GLY A 38 11.96 -3.47 15.38
CA GLY A 38 12.38 -2.09 15.59
C GLY A 38 11.24 -1.07 15.36
N ALA A 39 10.26 -1.41 14.53
CA ALA A 39 8.96 -0.77 14.58
C ALA A 39 8.34 -1.20 15.91
N SER A 40 8.48 -0.35 16.93
CA SER A 40 7.91 -0.57 18.26
C SER A 40 6.45 -1.01 18.13
N VAL A 41 6.24 -2.32 18.12
CA VAL A 41 4.97 -2.86 18.54
C VAL A 41 4.93 -2.44 20.01
N ASN A 42 4.18 -1.40 20.32
CA ASN A 42 3.84 -1.11 21.68
C ASN A 42 3.23 -2.42 22.19
N ASP A 43 4.03 -3.17 22.93
CA ASP A 43 3.55 -4.33 23.65
C ASP A 43 2.38 -3.79 24.45
N ASP A 44 1.18 -4.22 24.10
CA ASP A 44 0.00 -3.93 24.90
C ASP A 44 0.26 -4.57 26.28
N PRO A 45 0.58 -3.80 27.33
CA PRO A 45 0.95 -4.35 28.62
C PRO A 45 -0.21 -5.07 29.31
N THR A 46 -1.38 -5.08 28.70
CA THR A 46 -2.59 -5.63 29.30
C THR A 46 -2.68 -7.14 29.20
N GLY A 47 -1.85 -7.81 28.39
CA GLY A 47 -1.90 -9.26 28.24
C GLY A 47 -3.27 -9.79 27.81
N ALA A 48 -4.08 -8.97 27.16
CA ALA A 48 -5.42 -9.32 26.75
C ALA A 48 -5.37 -10.52 25.78
N THR A 49 -5.96 -11.62 26.22
CA THR A 49 -6.07 -12.86 25.42
C THR A 49 -7.10 -12.74 24.32
N ASP A 50 -8.00 -11.80 24.43
CA ASP A 50 -9.06 -11.54 23.44
C ASP A 50 -8.62 -10.43 22.50
N LEU A 51 -8.32 -10.80 21.25
CA LEU A 51 -7.95 -9.87 20.19
C LEU A 51 -9.10 -8.90 19.85
N TRP A 52 -10.37 -9.35 20.04
CA TRP A 52 -11.56 -8.60 19.72
C TRP A 52 -12.65 -8.85 20.75
N THR A 53 -13.39 -7.81 21.10
CA THR A 53 -14.56 -7.86 21.97
C THR A 53 -15.78 -7.37 21.22
N GLY A 54 -16.98 -7.59 21.73
CA GLY A 54 -18.20 -7.05 21.14
C GLY A 54 -18.32 -5.52 21.18
N ALA A 55 -17.41 -4.84 21.88
CA ALA A 55 -17.32 -3.38 21.95
C ALA A 55 -16.36 -2.79 20.91
N ASP A 56 -15.51 -3.61 20.28
CA ASP A 56 -14.57 -3.14 19.29
C ASP A 56 -15.27 -2.73 18.01
N ALA A 57 -15.10 -1.48 17.61
CA ALA A 57 -15.62 -0.93 16.37
C ALA A 57 -14.49 -0.42 15.48
N VAL A 58 -14.53 -0.79 14.21
CA VAL A 58 -13.61 -0.30 13.18
C VAL A 58 -14.37 0.67 12.29
N LEU A 59 -13.93 1.91 12.25
CA LEU A 59 -14.44 2.89 11.30
C LEU A 59 -13.56 2.88 10.06
N ILE A 60 -14.14 2.56 8.90
CA ILE A 60 -13.47 2.64 7.59
C ILE A 60 -13.90 3.95 6.93
N THR A 61 -12.93 4.75 6.50
CA THR A 61 -13.21 6.06 5.91
C THR A 61 -12.11 6.50 4.95
N TYR A 62 -12.44 7.34 3.98
CA TYR A 62 -11.43 8.09 3.23
C TYR A 62 -10.90 9.28 4.05
N ALA A 63 -9.68 9.71 3.76
CA ALA A 63 -9.09 10.87 4.41
C ALA A 63 -9.90 12.16 4.20
N ASP A 64 -10.57 12.28 3.05
CA ASP A 64 -11.38 13.43 2.63
C ASP A 64 -12.89 13.24 2.77
N THR A 65 -13.33 12.31 3.61
CA THR A 65 -14.78 12.17 3.93
C THR A 65 -15.37 13.43 4.54
N VAL A 66 -14.54 14.21 5.26
CA VAL A 66 -14.90 15.53 5.77
C VAL A 66 -13.89 16.56 5.27
N VAL A 67 -14.38 17.57 4.59
CA VAL A 67 -13.55 18.63 3.99
C VAL A 67 -13.99 20.00 4.49
N GLU A 68 -13.04 20.78 4.96
CA GLU A 68 -13.23 22.19 5.31
C GLU A 68 -12.33 23.05 4.42
N PRO A 69 -12.83 24.18 3.88
CA PRO A 69 -12.02 25.04 3.03
C PRO A 69 -10.75 25.52 3.74
N GLY A 70 -9.59 25.29 3.12
CA GLY A 70 -8.29 25.73 3.64
C GLY A 70 -7.72 24.88 4.79
N VAL A 71 -8.38 23.79 5.16
CA VAL A 71 -7.91 22.86 6.20
C VAL A 71 -7.53 21.52 5.56
N PRO A 72 -6.36 20.95 5.86
CA PRO A 72 -6.01 19.60 5.45
C PRO A 72 -7.06 18.58 5.91
N ALA A 73 -7.45 17.66 5.04
CA ALA A 73 -8.59 16.78 5.27
C ALA A 73 -8.41 15.87 6.50
N LEU A 74 -7.19 15.39 6.79
CA LEU A 74 -6.90 14.60 7.98
C LEU A 74 -7.16 15.37 9.28
N ARG A 75 -6.97 16.69 9.28
CA ARG A 75 -7.28 17.55 10.45
C ARG A 75 -8.79 17.65 10.67
N SER A 76 -9.55 17.85 9.60
CA SER A 76 -11.02 17.90 9.68
C SER A 76 -11.58 16.54 10.11
N LEU A 77 -11.04 15.45 9.59
CA LEU A 77 -11.39 14.08 10.01
C LEU A 77 -11.07 13.87 11.51
N ARG A 78 -9.88 14.27 11.97
CA ARG A 78 -9.49 14.20 13.38
C ARG A 78 -10.48 14.96 14.28
N GLN A 79 -10.89 16.16 13.88
CA GLN A 79 -11.87 16.93 14.65
C GLN A 79 -13.21 16.23 14.76
N LEU A 80 -13.72 15.66 13.66
CA LEU A 80 -14.95 14.88 13.67
C LEU A 80 -14.83 13.68 14.64
N LEU A 81 -13.76 12.90 14.51
CA LEU A 81 -13.51 11.73 15.34
C LEU A 81 -13.44 12.11 16.83
N ASN A 82 -12.71 13.17 17.18
CA ASN A 82 -12.55 13.59 18.57
C ASN A 82 -13.86 14.13 19.18
N ASN A 83 -14.63 14.88 18.40
CA ASN A 83 -15.79 15.61 18.92
C ASN A 83 -17.06 14.79 18.89
N ARG A 84 -17.19 13.83 17.99
CA ARG A 84 -18.46 13.14 17.75
C ARG A 84 -18.41 11.61 17.82
N LEU A 85 -17.25 11.02 17.48
CA LEU A 85 -17.14 9.57 17.29
C LEU A 85 -16.15 8.90 18.26
N ARG A 86 -15.53 9.67 19.19
CA ARG A 86 -14.52 9.15 20.10
C ARG A 86 -14.93 7.87 20.85
N PRO A 87 -16.17 7.72 21.33
CA PRO A 87 -16.60 6.51 22.02
C PRO A 87 -16.77 5.29 21.11
N PHE A 88 -16.83 5.49 19.79
CA PHE A 88 -17.21 4.44 18.83
C PHE A 88 -16.09 4.10 17.82
N ALA A 89 -15.02 4.90 17.75
CA ALA A 89 -13.96 4.75 16.77
C ALA A 89 -12.60 4.52 17.45
N GLU A 90 -12.47 3.37 18.11
CA GLU A 90 -11.19 2.95 18.69
C GLU A 90 -10.17 2.57 17.61
N VAL A 91 -10.64 1.99 16.52
CA VAL A 91 -9.83 1.67 15.34
C VAL A 91 -10.36 2.47 14.16
N VAL A 92 -9.49 3.20 13.51
CA VAL A 92 -9.83 3.94 12.28
C VAL A 92 -8.99 3.40 11.13
N HIS A 93 -9.66 2.82 10.15
CA HIS A 93 -9.05 2.42 8.88
C HIS A 93 -9.19 3.58 7.90
N VAL A 94 -8.09 4.27 7.64
CA VAL A 94 -8.04 5.31 6.61
C VAL A 94 -7.64 4.65 5.29
N LEU A 95 -8.57 4.65 4.32
CA LEU A 95 -8.33 4.16 2.97
C LEU A 95 -7.19 4.94 2.31
N PRO A 96 -6.59 4.46 1.21
CA PRO A 96 -5.31 4.94 0.74
C PRO A 96 -5.20 6.46 0.67
N PHE A 97 -4.26 7.01 1.40
CA PHE A 97 -4.05 8.44 1.59
C PHE A 97 -2.72 8.94 0.98
N LEU A 98 -1.93 8.05 0.39
CA LEU A 98 -0.68 8.40 -0.27
C LEU A 98 -0.95 9.11 -1.59
N THR A 99 0.06 9.85 -2.09
CA THR A 99 -0.02 10.48 -3.41
C THR A 99 -0.33 9.44 -4.48
N SER A 100 -1.39 9.67 -5.22
CA SER A 100 -1.94 8.73 -6.21
C SER A 100 -2.42 9.45 -7.46
N THR A 101 -2.63 8.72 -8.55
CA THR A 101 -3.13 9.29 -9.80
C THR A 101 -4.60 9.00 -10.03
N SER A 102 -5.16 7.98 -9.38
CA SER A 102 -6.54 7.56 -9.59
C SER A 102 -6.97 6.48 -8.59
N ASP A 103 -8.16 5.91 -8.78
CA ASP A 103 -8.71 4.77 -8.05
C ASP A 103 -8.87 5.02 -6.55
N GLY A 104 -9.31 6.22 -6.17
CA GLY A 104 -9.53 6.54 -4.76
C GLY A 104 -8.29 6.42 -3.87
N GLY A 105 -7.09 6.59 -4.45
CA GLY A 105 -5.83 6.44 -3.73
C GLY A 105 -5.08 5.13 -4.02
N PHE A 106 -5.72 4.14 -4.65
CA PHE A 106 -5.09 2.83 -4.88
C PHE A 106 -4.06 2.83 -6.02
N ALA A 107 -4.10 3.80 -6.96
CA ALA A 107 -3.05 3.97 -7.96
C ALA A 107 -1.89 4.81 -7.40
N VAL A 108 -1.11 4.24 -6.49
CA VAL A 108 -0.06 4.93 -5.74
C VAL A 108 1.05 5.44 -6.66
N ALA A 109 1.31 6.74 -6.63
CA ALA A 109 2.39 7.39 -7.36
C ALA A 109 3.64 7.64 -6.50
N SER A 110 3.50 7.60 -5.17
CA SER A 110 4.60 7.70 -4.21
C SER A 110 4.21 7.03 -2.89
N HIS A 111 5.07 6.16 -2.37
CA HIS A 111 4.86 5.48 -1.08
C HIS A 111 5.39 6.28 0.12
N ASP A 112 6.11 7.37 -0.11
CA ASP A 112 6.75 8.19 0.91
C ASP A 112 6.03 9.52 1.18
N ARG A 113 4.94 9.82 0.44
CA ARG A 113 4.24 11.10 0.52
C ARG A 113 2.74 10.92 0.67
N ILE A 114 2.19 11.62 1.64
CA ILE A 114 0.74 11.80 1.75
C ILE A 114 0.28 12.75 0.64
N GLU A 115 -0.92 12.56 0.12
CA GLU A 115 -1.56 13.46 -0.82
C GLU A 115 -1.67 14.86 -0.19
N PRO A 116 -1.10 15.93 -0.78
CA PRO A 116 -0.98 17.23 -0.13
C PRO A 116 -2.30 17.83 0.39
N ARG A 117 -3.41 17.56 -0.28
CA ARG A 117 -4.75 18.03 0.16
C ARG A 117 -5.22 17.33 1.44
N PHE A 118 -4.66 16.17 1.78
CA PHE A 118 -4.99 15.46 3.01
C PHE A 118 -4.17 15.94 4.21
N GLY A 119 -2.94 16.43 3.99
CA GLY A 119 -2.02 16.91 5.00
C GLY A 119 -0.66 16.24 4.90
N ASP A 120 -0.05 15.97 6.04
CA ASP A 120 1.27 15.37 6.13
C ASP A 120 1.33 14.21 7.14
N TRP A 121 2.52 13.62 7.31
CA TRP A 121 2.74 12.52 8.27
C TRP A 121 2.48 12.94 9.73
N GLY A 122 2.66 14.22 10.07
CA GLY A 122 2.31 14.77 11.37
C GLY A 122 0.80 14.77 11.60
N ASP A 123 0.03 15.17 10.59
CA ASP A 123 -1.44 15.14 10.64
C ASP A 123 -1.98 13.71 10.79
N LEU A 124 -1.32 12.74 10.15
CA LEU A 124 -1.67 11.32 10.29
C LEU A 124 -1.32 10.79 11.70
N ALA A 125 -0.15 11.14 12.22
CA ALA A 125 0.26 10.78 13.58
C ALA A 125 -0.69 11.38 14.62
N ASP A 126 -1.08 12.63 14.44
CA ASP A 126 -2.08 13.30 15.25
C ASP A 126 -3.46 12.65 15.20
N LEU A 127 -3.84 12.12 14.02
CA LEU A 127 -5.08 11.34 13.87
C LEU A 127 -5.03 10.06 14.69
N ALA A 128 -3.86 9.42 14.77
CA ALA A 128 -3.65 8.18 15.52
C ALA A 128 -3.61 8.39 17.06
N ASP A 129 -3.51 9.65 17.54
CA ASP A 129 -3.44 9.93 18.97
C ASP A 129 -4.70 9.46 19.72
N GLY A 130 -4.52 8.53 20.67
CA GLY A 130 -5.57 7.95 21.49
C GLY A 130 -6.48 6.95 20.74
N ARG A 131 -6.05 6.40 19.59
CA ARG A 131 -6.74 5.35 18.84
C ARG A 131 -5.77 4.49 18.04
N ARG A 132 -6.24 3.34 17.59
CA ARG A 132 -5.48 2.48 16.68
C ARG A 132 -5.76 2.92 15.23
N LEU A 133 -4.69 3.08 14.45
CA LEU A 133 -4.78 3.40 13.03
C LEU A 133 -4.55 2.13 12.19
N MET A 134 -5.40 1.93 11.19
CA MET A 134 -5.23 0.92 10.14
C MET A 134 -5.10 1.64 8.80
N ALA A 135 -4.23 1.15 7.94
CA ALA A 135 -4.01 1.69 6.60
C ALA A 135 -3.84 0.55 5.59
N ASP A 136 -4.19 0.82 4.33
CA ASP A 136 -3.90 -0.09 3.23
C ASP A 136 -2.42 -0.03 2.87
N LEU A 137 -1.79 -1.18 2.80
CA LEU A 137 -0.44 -1.34 2.27
C LEU A 137 -0.53 -1.79 0.80
N VAL A 138 -0.57 -0.83 -0.12
CA VAL A 138 -0.70 -1.10 -1.56
C VAL A 138 0.67 -1.43 -2.14
N LEU A 139 1.02 -2.71 -2.21
CA LEU A 139 2.32 -3.21 -2.72
C LEU A 139 2.22 -3.93 -4.06
N ASN A 140 1.07 -4.50 -4.39
CA ASN A 140 0.90 -5.38 -5.55
C ASN A 140 0.69 -4.63 -6.87
N HIS A 141 0.55 -3.31 -6.84
CA HIS A 141 0.49 -2.46 -8.02
C HIS A 141 0.86 -1.02 -7.69
N ILE A 142 1.30 -0.28 -8.68
CA ILE A 142 1.67 1.13 -8.60
C ILE A 142 1.11 1.88 -9.80
N SER A 143 1.01 3.20 -9.69
CA SER A 143 0.69 4.08 -10.81
C SER A 143 1.78 4.03 -11.89
N ALA A 144 1.40 4.16 -13.15
CA ALA A 144 2.33 4.33 -14.26
C ALA A 144 3.25 5.58 -14.10
N SER A 145 2.84 6.55 -13.28
CA SER A 145 3.66 7.74 -12.96
C SER A 145 4.64 7.52 -11.80
N HIS A 146 4.61 6.37 -11.14
CA HIS A 146 5.53 6.07 -10.05
C HIS A 146 7.00 6.16 -10.50
N PRO A 147 7.93 6.67 -9.67
CA PRO A 147 9.36 6.73 -10.01
C PRO A 147 9.95 5.40 -10.46
N TRP A 148 9.50 4.29 -9.87
CA TRP A 148 9.98 2.95 -10.23
C TRP A 148 9.62 2.55 -11.66
N VAL A 149 8.48 2.98 -12.20
CA VAL A 149 8.16 2.74 -13.62
C VAL A 149 9.13 3.49 -14.52
N ARG A 150 9.48 4.74 -14.18
CA ARG A 150 10.50 5.49 -14.95
C ARG A 150 11.89 4.86 -14.88
N GLN A 151 12.27 4.35 -13.70
CA GLN A 151 13.53 3.61 -13.53
C GLN A 151 13.52 2.32 -14.35
N PHE A 152 12.43 1.52 -14.27
CA PHE A 152 12.25 0.34 -15.08
C PHE A 152 12.43 0.62 -16.57
N LEU A 153 11.85 1.69 -17.10
CA LEU A 153 11.96 2.08 -18.51
C LEU A 153 13.39 2.50 -18.92
N ARG A 154 14.26 2.79 -17.95
CA ARG A 154 15.69 3.12 -18.13
C ARG A 154 16.62 1.99 -17.73
N ASP A 155 16.08 0.82 -17.36
CA ASP A 155 16.83 -0.33 -16.83
C ASP A 155 17.59 0.00 -15.53
N GLU A 156 17.05 0.87 -14.69
CA GLU A 156 17.62 1.33 -13.42
C GLU A 156 16.94 0.65 -12.23
N GLU A 157 17.73 0.32 -11.19
CA GLU A 157 17.20 -0.16 -9.91
C GLU A 157 16.71 1.00 -9.01
N PRO A 158 15.76 0.76 -8.09
CA PRO A 158 15.04 -0.49 -7.83
C PRO A 158 13.87 -0.76 -8.79
N GLY A 159 13.55 0.18 -9.66
CA GLY A 159 12.39 0.08 -10.56
C GLY A 159 12.43 -1.13 -11.47
N ARG A 160 13.63 -1.50 -11.94
CA ARG A 160 13.84 -2.68 -12.78
C ARG A 160 13.31 -3.97 -12.14
N SER A 161 13.56 -4.14 -10.84
CA SER A 161 13.10 -5.31 -10.08
C SER A 161 11.66 -5.21 -9.56
N CYS A 162 11.04 -4.03 -9.63
CA CYS A 162 9.70 -3.78 -9.10
C CYS A 162 8.58 -3.92 -10.14
N VAL A 163 8.91 -3.95 -11.43
CA VAL A 163 7.93 -4.01 -12.52
C VAL A 163 8.04 -5.34 -13.25
N LEU A 164 6.94 -6.07 -13.33
CA LEU A 164 6.89 -7.35 -14.01
C LEU A 164 6.78 -7.15 -15.52
N GLU A 165 7.81 -7.56 -16.22
CA GLU A 165 7.82 -7.68 -17.67
C GLU A 165 7.56 -9.13 -18.07
N ALA A 166 6.69 -9.36 -19.03
CA ALA A 166 6.38 -10.71 -19.48
C ALA A 166 6.33 -10.80 -21.00
N ALA A 167 6.94 -11.86 -21.52
CA ALA A 167 6.78 -12.23 -22.92
C ALA A 167 5.37 -12.76 -23.19
N PRO A 168 4.85 -12.62 -24.40
CA PRO A 168 3.60 -13.24 -24.79
C PRO A 168 3.65 -14.76 -24.58
N ASP A 169 2.65 -15.31 -23.91
CA ASP A 169 2.51 -16.75 -23.67
C ASP A 169 1.03 -17.12 -23.77
N PRO A 170 0.66 -18.21 -24.49
CA PRO A 170 -0.72 -18.65 -24.61
C PRO A 170 -1.41 -18.94 -23.27
N CYS A 171 -0.67 -19.22 -22.20
CA CYS A 171 -1.26 -19.44 -20.87
C CYS A 171 -1.93 -18.19 -20.30
N TRP A 172 -1.57 -16.99 -20.77
CA TRP A 172 -2.19 -15.75 -20.32
C TRP A 172 -3.67 -15.63 -20.69
N ASP A 173 -4.12 -16.33 -21.72
CA ASP A 173 -5.54 -16.37 -22.12
C ASP A 173 -6.42 -17.09 -21.09
N GLN A 174 -5.81 -17.87 -20.19
CA GLN A 174 -6.49 -18.59 -19.11
C GLN A 174 -6.64 -17.75 -17.84
N VAL A 175 -6.03 -16.55 -17.77
CA VAL A 175 -6.11 -15.70 -16.59
C VAL A 175 -7.50 -15.07 -16.50
N VAL A 176 -8.25 -15.49 -15.49
CA VAL A 176 -9.57 -14.93 -15.17
C VAL A 176 -9.40 -13.73 -14.26
N ARG A 177 -9.94 -12.59 -14.66
CA ARG A 177 -9.94 -11.39 -13.86
C ARG A 177 -11.27 -10.63 -14.01
N PRO A 178 -11.68 -9.86 -13.01
CA PRO A 178 -12.97 -9.17 -13.02
C PRO A 178 -13.04 -7.96 -13.96
N ARG A 179 -11.93 -7.59 -14.63
CA ARG A 179 -11.84 -6.41 -15.50
C ARG A 179 -11.61 -6.80 -16.97
N SER A 180 -12.22 -6.04 -17.88
CA SER A 180 -12.13 -6.25 -19.32
C SER A 180 -10.88 -5.67 -19.99
N SER A 181 -10.07 -4.87 -19.24
CA SER A 181 -8.85 -4.28 -19.78
C SER A 181 -7.78 -5.35 -20.09
N SER A 182 -6.84 -5.05 -20.99
CA SER A 182 -5.74 -5.96 -21.32
C SER A 182 -4.92 -6.33 -20.07
N LEU A 183 -4.41 -7.57 -20.03
CA LEU A 183 -3.52 -8.04 -18.97
C LEU A 183 -2.17 -7.34 -19.03
N PHE A 184 -1.76 -6.92 -20.20
CA PHE A 184 -0.48 -6.27 -20.46
C PHE A 184 -0.66 -4.91 -21.10
N THR A 185 0.28 -4.01 -20.77
CA THR A 185 0.41 -2.70 -21.41
C THR A 185 1.79 -2.57 -22.03
N GLN A 186 1.85 -2.00 -23.22
CA GLN A 186 3.12 -1.63 -23.84
C GLN A 186 3.54 -0.24 -23.33
N LEU A 187 4.72 -0.18 -22.72
CA LEU A 187 5.39 1.05 -22.34
C LEU A 187 6.61 1.26 -23.24
N ARG A 188 6.98 2.51 -23.45
CA ARG A 188 8.14 2.86 -24.29
C ARG A 188 9.38 3.02 -23.41
N GLY A 189 10.22 1.98 -23.39
CA GLY A 189 11.54 2.02 -22.75
C GLY A 189 12.62 2.67 -23.62
N SER A 190 13.82 2.85 -23.05
CA SER A 190 15.01 3.36 -23.75
C SER A 190 15.40 2.51 -24.96
N ASP A 191 15.26 1.19 -24.85
CA ASP A 191 15.70 0.20 -25.83
C ASP A 191 14.57 -0.34 -26.71
N GLY A 192 13.37 0.24 -26.60
CA GLY A 192 12.21 -0.18 -27.38
C GLY A 192 10.93 -0.38 -26.54
N PRO A 193 9.89 -0.94 -27.15
CA PRO A 193 8.65 -1.22 -26.44
C PRO A 193 8.84 -2.37 -25.44
N ARG A 194 8.40 -2.17 -24.20
CA ARG A 194 8.40 -3.17 -23.14
C ARG A 194 6.97 -3.52 -22.76
N GLN A 195 6.68 -4.81 -22.64
CA GLN A 195 5.37 -5.31 -22.27
C GLN A 195 5.32 -5.61 -20.79
N VAL A 196 4.53 -4.84 -20.06
CA VAL A 196 4.45 -4.95 -18.61
C VAL A 196 3.10 -5.53 -18.17
N TRP A 197 3.15 -6.32 -17.11
CA TRP A 197 1.95 -6.80 -16.44
C TRP A 197 1.21 -5.63 -15.80
N THR A 198 -0.08 -5.47 -16.10
CA THR A 198 -0.93 -4.41 -15.56
C THR A 198 -2.11 -5.00 -14.81
N CYS A 199 -2.13 -4.86 -13.50
CA CYS A 199 -3.27 -5.21 -12.68
C CYS A 199 -4.45 -4.28 -12.99
N LEU A 200 -4.16 -3.00 -13.06
CA LEU A 200 -5.09 -1.91 -13.35
C LEU A 200 -4.46 -1.01 -14.41
N LEU A 201 -5.10 -0.88 -15.54
CA LEU A 201 -4.68 0.09 -16.54
C LEU A 201 -5.37 1.42 -16.22
N TYR A 202 -4.68 2.30 -15.50
CA TYR A 202 -5.09 3.69 -15.36
C TYR A 202 -4.24 4.57 -16.25
N THR A 203 -4.59 4.62 -17.51
CA THR A 203 -4.11 5.66 -18.41
C THR A 203 -5.14 6.80 -18.56
N SER A 204 -6.35 6.57 -18.23
CA SER A 204 -7.43 7.52 -17.97
C SER A 204 -8.57 6.70 -17.38
N ASP A 205 -9.02 7.05 -16.20
CA ASP A 205 -10.23 6.46 -15.69
C ASP A 205 -11.39 7.06 -16.47
N ALA A 206 -12.14 6.22 -17.19
CA ALA A 206 -13.35 6.66 -17.88
C ALA A 206 -14.39 7.27 -16.92
N ALA A 207 -14.22 7.07 -15.61
CA ALA A 207 -15.01 7.74 -14.59
C ALA A 207 -14.55 9.18 -14.33
N ASP A 208 -13.25 9.49 -14.45
CA ASP A 208 -12.73 10.86 -14.32
C ASP A 208 -13.10 11.72 -15.54
N ASP A 209 -13.27 11.12 -16.70
CA ASP A 209 -13.71 11.84 -17.92
C ASP A 209 -15.22 12.14 -17.94
N LEU A 210 -16.01 11.49 -17.08
CA LEU A 210 -17.45 11.75 -16.96
C LEU A 210 -17.80 12.97 -16.07
N PHE A 211 -16.82 13.52 -15.35
CA PHE A 211 -16.99 14.67 -14.46
C PHE A 211 -16.18 15.92 -14.85
N ARG A 212 -15.66 15.96 -16.08
CA ARG A 212 -15.01 17.16 -16.65
C ARG A 212 -15.89 17.85 -17.67
#